data_bc4319a79e6643cf176c53ad0eb32601
#
_entry.id   bc4319a79e6643cf176c53ad0eb32601
#
_cell.length_a   1.000
_cell.length_b   1.000
_cell.length_c   1.000
_cell.angle_alpha   90.00
_cell.angle_beta   90.00
_cell.angle_gamma   90.00
#
_symmetry.space_group_name_H-M   'P 1'
#
loop_
_entity.id
_entity.type
_entity.pdbx_description
1 polymer ?
#
loop_
_entity_poly.entity_id
_entity_poly.type
_entity_poly.pdbx_seq_one_letter_code
_entity_poly.pdbx_strand_id
1 'polypeptide(L)'
;MDGLECSEVLFSEIKNDNEKYRFDSEFFQKKFLMAYDIIKSQPYSTIENEYSCLTDFHANGSYEHIAQNYTLLDNKDYAYMVRTTDLEANDFVNNVKYVSKSTYDFLSKSKVFGGEVLINKIGSPGRSFLMPNLNMPVSLGMNLFMIRLKNDATIDTTTLWLYLNTSIGSTIVKRKINGTVPLTIDKAAIKSIYIPCFSNVFRNILIMMVKAANEKDKQAKESYVKAENILRNILEINQNNSSNISIKNMSESFLDSGRLDAEYYQPKYDELFTSLKKHTTQLLGGKDGIVIIKKSIEPGSDSYCDEGIPFVRVSNVTKYGISEPSIKLPRNIVAEPDKLYPKRNTILFSKDGSVGIAYKMEKDTEVITSGALLHLTVKNPLEILPDYLTLVLNSPIVQLQAERDSNGAIIQHWKPSDIENVVIPILDIKTQREIASKVQDSFALRRKSEQLSEYAKQAVEMAIEQGEDAALAWLKERSGE
;
A
#
# COMPACT_ATOMS: atom_id res chain seq x y z
N MET A 1 30.00 -1.60 30.61
CA MET A 1 28.85 -1.12 29.81
C MET A 1 28.69 -1.98 28.56
N ASP A 2 28.82 -3.26 28.71
CA ASP A 2 28.63 -4.19 27.59
C ASP A 2 27.16 -4.14 27.14
N GLY A 3 26.98 -3.89 25.87
CA GLY A 3 25.66 -3.80 25.24
C GLY A 3 25.00 -2.42 25.20
N LEU A 4 25.62 -1.37 25.77
CA LEU A 4 25.11 0.00 25.66
C LEU A 4 25.87 0.75 24.56
N GLU A 5 25.11 1.42 23.69
CA GLU A 5 25.68 2.35 22.72
C GLU A 5 26.11 3.63 23.42
N CYS A 6 27.33 4.07 23.17
CA CYS A 6 27.88 5.31 23.71
C CYS A 6 28.46 6.13 22.55
N SER A 7 28.09 7.41 22.48
CA SER A 7 28.67 8.40 21.57
C SER A 7 29.14 9.61 22.34
N GLU A 8 30.35 10.10 22.03
CA GLU A 8 30.88 11.36 22.55
C GLU A 8 30.63 12.46 21.53
N VAL A 9 30.09 13.58 21.99
CA VAL A 9 29.83 14.75 21.15
C VAL A 9 30.31 15.99 21.88
N LEU A 10 31.16 16.78 21.24
CA LEU A 10 31.67 18.02 21.83
C LEU A 10 30.53 19.03 21.97
N PHE A 11 30.58 19.83 23.05
CA PHE A 11 29.56 20.87 23.30
C PHE A 11 29.45 21.87 22.14
N SER A 12 30.56 22.16 21.44
CA SER A 12 30.59 22.98 20.23
C SER A 12 29.83 22.33 19.06
N GLU A 13 29.78 21.01 18.99
CA GLU A 13 29.12 20.24 17.94
C GLU A 13 27.63 20.08 18.21
N ILE A 14 27.21 20.16 19.48
CA ILE A 14 25.78 20.10 19.86
C ILE A 14 24.97 21.20 19.19
N LYS A 15 25.57 22.37 18.89
CA LYS A 15 24.92 23.46 18.19
C LYS A 15 24.78 23.21 16.69
N ASN A 16 25.59 22.33 16.11
CA ASN A 16 25.58 22.03 14.71
C ASN A 16 24.46 21.04 14.38
N ASP A 17 23.70 21.28 13.33
CA ASP A 17 22.60 20.41 12.85
C ASP A 17 21.52 20.10 13.91
N ASN A 18 21.35 20.99 14.87
CA ASN A 18 20.48 20.86 16.02
C ASN A 18 19.67 22.15 16.25
N GLU A 19 18.74 22.44 15.36
CA GLU A 19 17.96 23.69 15.35
C GLU A 19 17.15 23.89 16.62
N LYS A 20 16.84 22.80 17.35
CA LYS A 20 16.05 22.80 18.58
C LYS A 20 16.90 22.65 19.86
N TYR A 21 18.21 22.65 19.72
CA TYR A 21 19.15 22.45 20.84
C TYR A 21 18.81 21.21 21.67
N ARG A 22 18.55 20.09 21.01
CA ARG A 22 18.28 18.80 21.66
C ARG A 22 19.53 18.29 22.37
N PHE A 23 19.33 17.68 23.55
CA PHE A 23 20.39 17.07 24.37
C PHE A 23 20.06 15.62 24.71
N ASP A 24 19.00 15.06 24.14
CA ASP A 24 18.60 13.69 24.41
C ASP A 24 19.50 12.69 23.64
N SER A 25 19.74 11.52 24.26
CA SER A 25 20.58 10.47 23.72
C SER A 25 20.09 9.91 22.38
N GLU A 26 18.78 9.94 22.14
CA GLU A 26 18.18 9.46 20.88
C GLU A 26 18.63 10.30 19.68
N PHE A 27 18.80 11.61 19.86
CA PHE A 27 19.27 12.50 18.81
C PHE A 27 20.74 12.28 18.42
N PHE A 28 21.55 11.76 19.36
CA PHE A 28 22.99 11.55 19.18
C PHE A 28 23.40 10.08 19.02
N GLN A 29 22.47 9.19 18.63
CA GLN A 29 22.82 7.80 18.32
C GLN A 29 23.85 7.73 17.19
N LYS A 30 24.78 6.79 17.28
CA LYS A 30 25.88 6.60 16.30
C LYS A 30 25.39 6.53 14.86
N LYS A 31 24.29 5.81 14.62
CA LYS A 31 23.70 5.69 13.27
C LYS A 31 23.35 7.05 12.65
N PHE A 32 22.90 8.02 13.46
CA PHE A 32 22.57 9.35 12.97
C PHE A 32 23.84 10.16 12.67
N LEU A 33 24.83 10.10 13.57
CA LEU A 33 26.09 10.81 13.39
C LEU A 33 26.82 10.28 12.15
N MET A 34 26.93 8.96 12.00
CA MET A 34 27.54 8.32 10.82
C MET A 34 26.84 8.70 9.51
N ALA A 35 25.51 8.72 9.49
CA ALA A 35 24.77 9.12 8.28
C ALA A 35 25.05 10.57 7.88
N TYR A 36 25.20 11.47 8.85
CA TYR A 36 25.58 12.87 8.61
C TYR A 36 27.02 12.98 8.11
N ASP A 37 27.96 12.25 8.71
CA ASP A 37 29.36 12.24 8.29
C ASP A 37 29.52 11.73 6.85
N ILE A 38 28.79 10.67 6.48
CA ILE A 38 28.79 10.13 5.12
C ILE A 38 28.33 11.19 4.11
N ILE A 39 27.22 11.89 4.38
CA ILE A 39 26.73 12.92 3.46
C ILE A 39 27.69 14.11 3.40
N LYS A 40 28.25 14.53 4.53
CA LYS A 40 29.18 15.68 4.59
C LYS A 40 30.55 15.38 4.01
N SER A 41 30.94 14.12 3.83
CA SER A 41 32.20 13.73 3.19
C SER A 41 32.24 13.91 1.67
N GLN A 42 31.11 14.27 1.06
CA GLN A 42 30.96 14.49 -0.39
C GLN A 42 30.23 15.83 -0.65
N PRO A 43 30.16 16.30 -1.91
CA PRO A 43 29.36 17.47 -2.25
C PRO A 43 27.91 17.32 -1.83
N TYR A 44 27.41 18.25 -1.02
CA TYR A 44 26.04 18.24 -0.52
C TYR A 44 25.39 19.63 -0.54
N SER A 45 24.09 19.67 -0.47
CA SER A 45 23.26 20.84 -0.25
C SER A 45 22.27 20.58 0.89
N THR A 46 21.31 21.46 1.10
CA THR A 46 20.20 21.27 2.02
C THR A 46 18.89 21.51 1.28
N ILE A 47 17.79 20.93 1.76
CA ILE A 47 16.47 21.25 1.18
C ILE A 47 16.20 22.76 1.23
N GLU A 48 16.68 23.50 2.25
CA GLU A 48 16.57 24.96 2.36
C GLU A 48 17.12 25.69 1.13
N ASN A 49 18.22 25.24 0.57
CA ASN A 49 18.85 25.87 -0.59
C ASN A 49 18.13 25.51 -1.90
N GLU A 50 17.47 24.38 -1.97
CA GLU A 50 16.97 23.78 -3.22
C GLU A 50 15.46 23.98 -3.45
N TYR A 51 14.65 24.20 -2.39
CA TYR A 51 13.21 24.31 -2.55
C TYR A 51 12.77 25.67 -3.11
N SER A 52 11.77 25.66 -3.98
CA SER A 52 11.00 26.85 -4.38
C SER A 52 9.72 27.00 -3.56
N CYS A 53 9.13 25.87 -3.13
CA CYS A 53 7.93 25.86 -2.31
C CYS A 53 7.98 24.67 -1.31
N LEU A 54 7.81 24.98 -0.04
CA LEU A 54 7.55 24.00 1.03
C LEU A 54 6.27 24.41 1.75
N THR A 55 5.21 23.67 1.55
CA THR A 55 3.88 24.01 2.07
C THR A 55 3.16 22.81 2.66
N ASP A 56 2.08 23.07 3.36
CA ASP A 56 1.16 22.09 3.88
C ASP A 56 -0.29 22.60 3.78
N PHE A 57 -1.25 21.77 4.12
CA PHE A 57 -2.67 22.09 4.09
C PHE A 57 -3.00 23.36 4.94
N HIS A 58 -2.37 23.48 6.12
CA HIS A 58 -2.64 24.59 7.04
C HIS A 58 -2.06 25.95 6.59
N ALA A 59 -1.27 25.98 5.52
CA ALA A 59 -0.82 27.24 4.93
C ALA A 59 -1.96 28.09 4.34
N ASN A 60 -3.16 27.51 4.15
CA ASN A 60 -4.31 28.19 3.57
C ASN A 60 -5.12 29.04 4.54
N GLY A 61 -4.88 28.96 5.85
CA GLY A 61 -5.57 29.79 6.84
C GLY A 61 -5.52 29.24 8.26
N SER A 62 -6.20 29.92 9.18
CA SER A 62 -6.42 29.40 10.53
C SER A 62 -7.31 28.17 10.53
N TYR A 63 -7.26 27.39 11.60
CA TYR A 63 -8.08 26.17 11.74
C TYR A 63 -9.58 26.45 11.53
N GLU A 64 -10.09 27.53 12.14
CA GLU A 64 -11.49 27.95 11.99
C GLU A 64 -11.84 28.33 10.56
N HIS A 65 -10.96 29.09 9.89
CA HIS A 65 -11.18 29.52 8.52
C HIS A 65 -11.18 28.36 7.54
N ILE A 66 -10.29 27.38 7.76
CA ILE A 66 -10.28 26.15 6.98
C ILE A 66 -11.56 25.35 7.22
N ALA A 67 -11.99 25.16 8.47
CA ALA A 67 -13.19 24.40 8.80
C ALA A 67 -14.48 24.96 8.16
N GLN A 68 -14.56 26.29 7.97
CA GLN A 68 -15.69 26.94 7.30
C GLN A 68 -15.70 26.76 5.78
N ASN A 69 -14.54 26.56 5.14
CA ASN A 69 -14.38 26.55 3.69
C ASN A 69 -13.97 25.19 3.11
N TYR A 70 -13.85 24.17 3.96
CA TYR A 70 -13.40 22.84 3.59
C TYR A 70 -14.46 21.78 3.89
N THR A 71 -14.83 21.05 2.85
CA THR A 71 -15.69 19.87 2.95
C THR A 71 -15.10 18.75 2.10
N LEU A 72 -14.93 17.60 2.74
CA LEU A 72 -14.44 16.38 2.09
C LEU A 72 -15.63 15.60 1.52
N LEU A 73 -15.55 15.21 0.25
CA LEU A 73 -16.60 14.53 -0.49
C LEU A 73 -16.18 13.09 -0.82
N ASP A 74 -17.11 12.16 -0.68
CA ASP A 74 -16.92 10.75 -1.05
C ASP A 74 -17.13 10.52 -2.56
N ASN A 75 -18.05 11.28 -3.14
CA ASN A 75 -18.34 11.19 -4.55
C ASN A 75 -17.39 12.07 -5.36
N LYS A 76 -17.12 11.64 -6.60
CA LYS A 76 -16.28 12.39 -7.53
C LYS A 76 -16.80 13.81 -7.73
N ASP A 77 -15.91 14.79 -7.57
CA ASP A 77 -16.18 16.21 -7.74
C ASP A 77 -14.97 16.87 -8.45
N TYR A 78 -14.85 18.19 -8.38
CA TYR A 78 -13.93 19.01 -9.16
C TYR A 78 -12.46 18.63 -8.94
N ALA A 79 -12.00 18.46 -7.70
CA ALA A 79 -10.59 18.19 -7.41
C ALA A 79 -10.42 16.99 -6.48
N TYR A 80 -9.38 16.23 -6.71
CA TYR A 80 -8.94 15.12 -5.87
C TYR A 80 -8.22 15.66 -4.61
N MET A 81 -8.50 15.09 -3.46
CA MET A 81 -7.79 15.36 -2.20
C MET A 81 -6.82 14.23 -1.89
N VAL A 82 -5.52 14.42 -2.18
CA VAL A 82 -4.50 13.39 -1.93
C VAL A 82 -4.24 13.21 -0.43
N ARG A 83 -4.34 11.99 0.05
CA ARG A 83 -4.12 11.62 1.45
C ARG A 83 -2.94 10.65 1.57
N THR A 84 -2.39 10.54 2.78
CA THR A 84 -1.34 9.56 3.09
C THR A 84 -1.74 8.14 2.72
N THR A 85 -2.99 7.74 3.01
CA THR A 85 -3.52 6.41 2.69
C THR A 85 -3.52 6.10 1.21
N ASP A 86 -3.79 7.08 0.36
CA ASP A 86 -3.82 6.92 -1.09
C ASP A 86 -2.40 6.71 -1.65
N LEU A 87 -1.44 7.47 -1.09
CA LEU A 87 -0.02 7.36 -1.43
C LEU A 87 0.59 6.03 -0.96
N GLU A 88 0.26 5.60 0.25
CA GLU A 88 0.74 4.32 0.81
C GLU A 88 0.20 3.11 0.06
N ALA A 89 -1.06 3.18 -0.37
CA ALA A 89 -1.69 2.14 -1.18
C ALA A 89 -1.27 2.20 -2.66
N ASN A 90 -0.67 3.30 -3.11
CA ASN A 90 -0.47 3.63 -4.54
C ASN A 90 -1.77 3.44 -5.34
N ASP A 91 -2.90 3.83 -4.72
CA ASP A 91 -4.24 3.73 -5.29
C ASP A 91 -4.92 5.10 -5.26
N PHE A 92 -5.17 5.63 -6.44
CA PHE A 92 -5.78 6.94 -6.68
C PHE A 92 -7.18 6.81 -7.30
N VAL A 93 -7.81 5.64 -7.17
CA VAL A 93 -9.11 5.32 -7.76
C VAL A 93 -10.11 4.86 -6.72
N ASN A 94 -9.72 3.94 -5.82
CA ASN A 94 -10.62 3.35 -4.84
C ASN A 94 -10.57 4.12 -3.50
N ASN A 95 -11.74 4.29 -2.87
CA ASN A 95 -11.89 4.97 -1.57
C ASN A 95 -11.26 6.37 -1.51
N VAL A 96 -11.13 7.02 -2.65
CA VAL A 96 -10.55 8.36 -2.78
C VAL A 96 -11.52 9.44 -2.31
N LYS A 97 -10.99 10.63 -2.03
CA LYS A 97 -11.78 11.77 -1.57
C LYS A 97 -11.63 12.94 -2.53
N TYR A 98 -12.68 13.75 -2.58
CA TYR A 98 -12.75 14.89 -3.47
C TYR A 98 -13.10 16.17 -2.71
N VAL A 99 -12.94 17.30 -3.36
CA VAL A 99 -13.38 18.61 -2.89
C VAL A 99 -14.03 19.39 -4.03
N SER A 100 -14.95 20.26 -3.68
CA SER A 100 -15.61 21.14 -4.63
C SER A 100 -14.65 22.17 -5.26
N LYS A 101 -15.07 22.79 -6.36
CA LYS A 101 -14.29 23.87 -6.99
C LYS A 101 -14.01 25.02 -6.03
N SER A 102 -14.99 25.43 -5.23
CA SER A 102 -14.82 26.51 -4.24
C SER A 102 -13.79 26.16 -3.17
N THR A 103 -13.80 24.93 -2.65
CA THR A 103 -12.80 24.46 -1.70
C THR A 103 -11.41 24.38 -2.36
N TYR A 104 -11.30 23.89 -3.59
CA TYR A 104 -10.01 23.84 -4.32
C TYR A 104 -9.43 25.24 -4.58
N ASP A 105 -10.27 26.22 -4.92
CA ASP A 105 -9.83 27.59 -5.13
C ASP A 105 -9.39 28.25 -3.81
N PHE A 106 -10.08 27.98 -2.71
CA PHE A 106 -9.71 28.38 -1.36
C PHE A 106 -8.34 27.79 -0.95
N LEU A 107 -8.10 26.50 -1.22
CA LEU A 107 -6.86 25.81 -0.90
C LEU A 107 -5.71 26.17 -1.86
N SER A 108 -5.59 27.42 -2.27
CA SER A 108 -4.71 27.92 -3.32
C SER A 108 -3.21 27.64 -3.06
N LYS A 109 -2.78 27.60 -1.79
CA LYS A 109 -1.38 27.38 -1.39
C LYS A 109 -0.97 25.90 -1.33
N SER A 110 -1.92 24.99 -1.41
CA SER A 110 -1.70 23.54 -1.31
C SER A 110 -2.16 22.77 -2.54
N LYS A 111 -2.18 23.42 -3.71
CA LYS A 111 -2.44 22.77 -5.00
C LYS A 111 -1.26 21.90 -5.41
N VAL A 112 -1.55 20.69 -5.92
CA VAL A 112 -0.58 19.69 -6.34
C VAL A 112 -0.72 19.46 -7.84
N PHE A 113 0.39 19.36 -8.58
CA PHE A 113 0.37 19.27 -10.05
C PHE A 113 0.94 17.95 -10.60
N GLY A 114 1.59 17.16 -9.73
CA GLY A 114 2.35 15.96 -10.09
C GLY A 114 3.85 16.25 -10.24
N GLY A 115 4.64 15.27 -9.81
CA GLY A 115 6.11 15.38 -9.77
C GLY A 115 6.66 16.02 -8.49
N GLU A 116 5.83 16.48 -7.57
CA GLU A 116 6.28 16.97 -6.27
C GLU A 116 6.65 15.82 -5.33
N VAL A 117 7.56 16.10 -4.39
CA VAL A 117 7.85 15.21 -3.26
C VAL A 117 6.87 15.56 -2.13
N LEU A 118 6.08 14.57 -1.72
CA LEU A 118 5.18 14.65 -0.57
C LEU A 118 5.80 13.94 0.62
N ILE A 119 5.76 14.56 1.80
CA ILE A 119 6.33 13.99 3.03
C ILE A 119 5.25 13.90 4.10
N ASN A 120 5.15 12.74 4.72
CA ASN A 120 4.21 12.51 5.82
C ASN A 120 4.60 13.33 7.05
N LYS A 121 3.64 14.05 7.62
CA LYS A 121 3.84 14.98 8.74
C LYS A 121 3.62 14.32 10.09
N ILE A 122 2.63 13.43 10.20
CA ILE A 122 2.13 12.84 11.45
C ILE A 122 1.85 11.35 11.23
N GLY A 123 1.98 10.55 12.28
CA GLY A 123 1.75 9.11 12.27
C GLY A 123 3.00 8.32 11.89
N SER A 124 3.39 8.34 10.64
CA SER A 124 4.68 7.83 10.14
C SER A 124 5.48 9.00 9.53
N PRO A 125 5.93 9.98 10.35
CA PRO A 125 6.52 11.21 9.84
C PRO A 125 7.82 10.92 9.07
N GLY A 126 8.06 11.74 8.04
CA GLY A 126 9.26 11.63 7.21
C GLY A 126 9.16 10.61 6.07
N ARG A 127 8.14 9.76 6.02
CA ARG A 127 7.90 8.89 4.86
C ARG A 127 7.59 9.76 3.64
N SER A 128 8.31 9.54 2.55
CA SER A 128 8.23 10.40 1.36
C SER A 128 7.68 9.65 0.14
N PHE A 129 6.97 10.38 -0.71
CA PHE A 129 6.29 9.89 -1.91
C PHE A 129 6.56 10.84 -3.07
N LEU A 130 6.72 10.29 -4.27
CA LEU A 130 6.73 11.07 -5.51
C LEU A 130 5.30 11.11 -6.05
N MET A 131 4.71 12.30 -6.12
CA MET A 131 3.32 12.45 -6.56
C MET A 131 3.19 12.17 -8.06
N PRO A 132 2.36 11.21 -8.50
CA PRO A 132 2.10 10.99 -9.91
C PRO A 132 1.25 12.14 -10.50
N ASN A 133 1.31 12.31 -11.82
CA ASN A 133 0.39 13.19 -12.52
C ASN A 133 -0.95 12.46 -12.74
N LEU A 134 -2.02 12.95 -12.11
CA LEU A 134 -3.36 12.36 -12.19
C LEU A 134 -4.22 12.95 -13.32
N ASN A 135 -3.71 13.91 -14.10
CA ASN A 135 -4.44 14.60 -15.17
C ASN A 135 -5.78 15.24 -14.71
N MET A 136 -5.84 15.64 -13.45
CA MET A 136 -6.98 16.34 -12.86
C MET A 136 -6.49 17.30 -11.77
N PRO A 137 -7.30 18.30 -11.36
CA PRO A 137 -6.96 19.14 -10.21
C PRO A 137 -6.76 18.30 -8.94
N VAL A 138 -5.69 18.59 -8.21
CA VAL A 138 -5.35 17.89 -6.95
C VAL A 138 -5.05 18.91 -5.85
N SER A 139 -5.53 18.65 -4.65
CA SER A 139 -5.19 19.39 -3.44
C SER A 139 -4.52 18.49 -2.40
N LEU A 140 -3.61 19.07 -1.63
CA LEU A 140 -2.83 18.38 -0.60
C LEU A 140 -3.68 18.10 0.65
N GLY A 141 -3.66 16.88 1.16
CA GLY A 141 -4.31 16.49 2.41
C GLY A 141 -3.59 16.98 3.67
N MET A 142 -4.29 16.94 4.81
CA MET A 142 -3.87 17.59 6.06
C MET A 142 -2.53 17.13 6.62
N ASN A 143 -2.19 15.85 6.47
CA ASN A 143 -1.02 15.24 7.12
C ASN A 143 0.21 15.16 6.22
N LEU A 144 0.25 15.96 5.17
CA LEU A 144 1.33 15.98 4.20
C LEU A 144 1.98 17.35 4.11
N PHE A 145 3.31 17.35 3.94
CA PHE A 145 4.05 18.45 3.37
C PHE A 145 4.27 18.20 1.88
N MET A 146 4.38 19.27 1.11
CA MET A 146 4.72 19.25 -0.31
C MET A 146 5.97 20.06 -0.56
N ILE A 147 6.92 19.50 -1.29
CA ILE A 147 8.17 20.14 -1.71
C ILE A 147 8.16 20.28 -3.23
N ARG A 148 8.39 21.49 -3.72
CA ARG A 148 8.82 21.79 -5.09
C ARG A 148 10.21 22.33 -5.06
N LEU A 149 11.05 21.87 -5.97
CA LEU A 149 12.42 22.36 -6.12
C LEU A 149 12.46 23.58 -7.04
N LYS A 150 13.54 24.34 -6.95
CA LYS A 150 13.89 25.41 -7.89
C LYS A 150 14.20 24.82 -9.26
N ASN A 151 14.09 25.62 -10.31
CA ASN A 151 14.44 25.18 -11.67
C ASN A 151 15.95 24.92 -11.85
N ASP A 152 16.77 25.62 -11.08
CA ASP A 152 18.23 25.52 -11.02
C ASP A 152 18.75 24.69 -9.85
N ALA A 153 17.87 23.90 -9.21
CA ALA A 153 18.24 23.04 -8.09
C ALA A 153 19.32 22.02 -8.49
N THR A 154 20.22 21.74 -7.56
CA THR A 154 21.31 20.76 -7.77
C THR A 154 20.81 19.32 -7.79
N ILE A 155 19.58 19.08 -7.37
CA ILE A 155 18.90 17.80 -7.37
C ILE A 155 17.53 17.94 -8.03
N ASP A 156 17.04 16.88 -8.66
CA ASP A 156 15.66 16.79 -9.17
C ASP A 156 14.75 16.07 -8.17
N THR A 157 13.43 16.20 -8.34
CA THR A 157 12.44 15.63 -7.42
C THR A 157 12.47 14.10 -7.36
N THR A 158 12.78 13.43 -8.46
CA THR A 158 12.91 11.97 -8.52
C THR A 158 14.09 11.50 -7.67
N THR A 159 15.24 12.12 -7.86
CA THR A 159 16.46 11.80 -7.12
C THR A 159 16.31 12.16 -5.63
N LEU A 160 15.68 13.30 -5.31
CA LEU A 160 15.35 13.66 -3.92
C LEU A 160 14.45 12.60 -3.26
N TRP A 161 13.39 12.18 -3.94
CA TRP A 161 12.50 11.14 -3.44
C TRP A 161 13.23 9.80 -3.24
N LEU A 162 14.04 9.36 -4.18
CA LEU A 162 14.85 8.14 -4.04
C LEU A 162 15.77 8.25 -2.83
N TYR A 163 16.51 9.36 -2.71
CA TYR A 163 17.42 9.61 -1.58
C TYR A 163 16.70 9.53 -0.23
N LEU A 164 15.57 10.22 -0.08
CA LEU A 164 14.80 10.22 1.18
C LEU A 164 14.29 8.81 1.57
N ASN A 165 14.21 7.89 0.61
CA ASN A 165 13.82 6.49 0.82
C ASN A 165 14.99 5.51 0.91
N THR A 166 16.26 5.96 0.81
CA THR A 166 17.44 5.14 1.12
C THR A 166 17.57 4.93 2.64
N SER A 167 18.40 3.98 3.07
CA SER A 167 18.70 3.79 4.49
C SER A 167 19.35 5.03 5.11
N ILE A 168 20.28 5.66 4.39
CA ILE A 168 20.97 6.88 4.83
C ILE A 168 19.99 8.06 4.91
N GLY A 169 19.27 8.35 3.83
CA GLY A 169 18.31 9.46 3.77
C GLY A 169 17.20 9.34 4.81
N SER A 170 16.60 8.14 4.95
CA SER A 170 15.57 7.90 5.96
C SER A 170 16.13 8.03 7.39
N THR A 171 17.40 7.67 7.63
CA THR A 171 18.07 7.83 8.92
C THR A 171 18.25 9.32 9.26
N ILE A 172 18.66 10.14 8.29
CA ILE A 172 18.77 11.60 8.45
C ILE A 172 17.41 12.21 8.79
N VAL A 173 16.35 11.82 8.06
CA VAL A 173 14.99 12.28 8.33
C VAL A 173 14.52 11.86 9.73
N LYS A 174 14.77 10.60 10.14
CA LYS A 174 14.39 10.08 11.46
C LYS A 174 15.01 10.87 12.60
N ARG A 175 16.26 11.33 12.47
CA ARG A 175 16.90 12.19 13.47
C ARG A 175 16.12 13.48 13.74
N LYS A 176 15.41 14.00 12.72
CA LYS A 176 14.66 15.26 12.80
C LYS A 176 13.23 15.10 13.32
N ILE A 177 12.75 13.88 13.54
CA ILE A 177 11.43 13.59 14.08
C ILE A 177 11.38 13.94 15.56
N ASN A 178 10.26 14.50 16.00
CA ASN A 178 10.01 14.96 17.37
C ASN A 178 8.69 14.42 17.89
N GLY A 179 8.52 14.53 19.23
CA GLY A 179 7.31 14.10 19.92
C GLY A 179 7.40 12.66 20.43
N THR A 180 6.46 12.30 21.29
CA THR A 180 6.32 10.94 21.83
C THR A 180 5.08 10.26 21.26
N VAL A 181 3.92 10.90 21.33
CA VAL A 181 2.65 10.45 20.73
C VAL A 181 1.77 11.69 20.47
N PRO A 182 1.46 11.99 19.20
CA PRO A 182 2.00 11.40 17.97
C PRO A 182 3.42 11.93 17.65
N LEU A 183 4.19 11.11 16.95
CA LEU A 183 5.45 11.54 16.32
C LEU A 183 5.14 12.52 15.18
N THR A 184 5.97 13.57 15.05
CA THR A 184 5.80 14.62 14.03
C THR A 184 7.12 15.09 13.47
N ILE A 185 7.09 15.67 12.27
CA ILE A 185 8.17 16.43 11.68
C ILE A 185 7.65 17.82 11.29
N ASP A 186 8.47 18.86 11.41
CA ASP A 186 8.08 20.22 11.02
C ASP A 186 8.85 20.76 9.82
N LYS A 187 8.45 21.93 9.32
CA LYS A 187 9.06 22.56 8.14
C LYS A 187 10.52 22.92 8.35
N ALA A 188 10.92 23.36 9.54
CA ALA A 188 12.30 23.72 9.85
C ALA A 188 13.19 22.48 9.79
N ALA A 189 12.71 21.36 10.35
CA ALA A 189 13.38 20.08 10.29
C ALA A 189 13.54 19.57 8.86
N ILE A 190 12.50 19.70 8.01
CA ILE A 190 12.59 19.31 6.59
C ILE A 190 13.62 20.17 5.85
N LYS A 191 13.60 21.48 6.04
CA LYS A 191 14.52 22.42 5.41
C LYS A 191 15.99 22.10 5.70
N SER A 192 16.30 21.68 6.92
CA SER A 192 17.65 21.37 7.36
C SER A 192 18.17 19.97 6.93
N ILE A 193 17.39 19.19 6.19
CA ILE A 193 17.83 17.90 5.69
C ILE A 193 18.94 18.10 4.68
N TYR A 194 20.09 17.46 4.92
CA TYR A 194 21.22 17.40 3.98
C TYR A 194 20.87 16.46 2.83
N ILE A 195 21.23 16.86 1.62
CA ILE A 195 21.01 16.11 0.38
C ILE A 195 22.31 16.00 -0.41
N PRO A 196 22.67 14.83 -0.95
CA PRO A 196 23.85 14.67 -1.78
C PRO A 196 23.66 15.35 -3.13
N CYS A 197 24.76 15.88 -3.70
CA CYS A 197 24.80 16.42 -5.04
C CYS A 197 25.31 15.35 -6.01
N PHE A 198 24.55 15.06 -7.05
CA PHE A 198 24.90 14.08 -8.08
C PHE A 198 25.05 14.71 -9.46
N SER A 199 25.83 14.08 -10.32
CA SER A 199 26.01 14.50 -11.71
C SER A 199 24.67 14.41 -12.50
N ASN A 200 24.56 15.25 -13.53
CA ASN A 200 23.39 15.20 -14.42
C ASN A 200 23.24 13.84 -15.11
N VAL A 201 24.36 13.18 -15.42
CA VAL A 201 24.36 11.86 -16.08
C VAL A 201 23.69 10.82 -15.15
N PHE A 202 24.14 10.75 -13.90
CA PHE A 202 23.60 9.82 -12.92
C PHE A 202 22.11 10.08 -12.63
N ARG A 203 21.74 11.35 -12.40
CA ARG A 203 20.33 11.75 -12.17
C ARG A 203 19.42 11.39 -13.34
N ASN A 204 19.86 11.60 -14.58
CA ASN A 204 19.06 11.24 -15.76
C ASN A 204 18.82 9.74 -15.86
N ILE A 205 19.79 8.89 -15.51
CA ILE A 205 19.61 7.43 -15.45
C ILE A 205 18.56 7.06 -14.40
N LEU A 206 18.62 7.63 -13.19
CA LEU A 206 17.62 7.40 -12.15
C LEU A 206 16.21 7.82 -12.59
N ILE A 207 16.08 8.97 -13.22
CA ILE A 207 14.80 9.46 -13.78
C ILE A 207 14.25 8.46 -14.81
N MET A 208 15.11 7.97 -15.72
CA MET A 208 14.69 6.97 -16.72
C MET A 208 14.23 5.67 -16.06
N MET A 209 14.95 5.19 -15.06
CA MET A 209 14.57 3.97 -14.31
C MET A 209 13.23 4.13 -13.61
N VAL A 210 12.99 5.23 -12.90
CA VAL A 210 11.71 5.48 -12.21
C VAL A 210 10.56 5.64 -13.22
N LYS A 211 10.80 6.32 -14.35
CA LYS A 211 9.80 6.39 -15.44
C LYS A 211 9.47 5.00 -15.99
N ALA A 212 10.48 4.16 -16.23
CA ALA A 212 10.27 2.79 -16.68
C ALA A 212 9.51 1.97 -15.64
N ALA A 213 9.82 2.11 -14.35
CA ALA A 213 9.10 1.47 -13.26
C ALA A 213 7.61 1.88 -13.24
N ASN A 214 7.33 3.18 -13.32
CA ASN A 214 5.96 3.71 -13.35
C ASN A 214 5.18 3.22 -14.57
N GLU A 215 5.81 3.12 -15.74
CA GLU A 215 5.17 2.58 -16.94
C GLU A 215 4.83 1.10 -16.77
N LYS A 216 5.71 0.30 -16.14
CA LYS A 216 5.43 -1.11 -15.80
C LYS A 216 4.29 -1.26 -14.79
N ASP A 217 4.22 -0.41 -13.77
CA ASP A 217 3.10 -0.40 -12.81
C ASP A 217 1.77 -0.05 -13.50
N LYS A 218 1.77 0.95 -14.38
CA LYS A 218 0.60 1.30 -15.18
C LYS A 218 0.13 0.13 -16.05
N GLN A 219 1.04 -0.50 -16.80
CA GLN A 219 0.74 -1.69 -17.61
C GLN A 219 0.22 -2.85 -16.75
N ALA A 220 0.76 -3.04 -15.54
CA ALA A 220 0.29 -4.03 -14.59
C ALA A 220 -1.17 -3.78 -14.17
N LYS A 221 -1.51 -2.54 -13.81
CA LYS A 221 -2.88 -2.12 -13.47
C LYS A 221 -3.84 -2.34 -14.65
N GLU A 222 -3.43 -1.92 -15.86
CA GLU A 222 -4.23 -2.12 -17.07
C GLU A 222 -4.48 -3.60 -17.39
N SER A 223 -3.47 -4.46 -17.23
CA SER A 223 -3.63 -5.91 -17.44
C SER A 223 -4.59 -6.53 -16.45
N TYR A 224 -4.54 -6.13 -15.17
CA TYR A 224 -5.48 -6.61 -14.15
C TYR A 224 -6.92 -6.16 -14.45
N VAL A 225 -7.12 -4.89 -14.82
CA VAL A 225 -8.42 -4.36 -15.22
C VAL A 225 -8.99 -5.10 -16.46
N LYS A 226 -8.13 -5.48 -17.42
CA LYS A 226 -8.55 -6.31 -18.55
C LYS A 226 -9.09 -7.66 -18.09
N ALA A 227 -8.44 -8.32 -17.14
CA ALA A 227 -8.91 -9.57 -16.56
C ALA A 227 -10.27 -9.39 -15.84
N GLU A 228 -10.42 -8.34 -15.04
CA GLU A 228 -11.70 -8.00 -14.38
C GLU A 228 -12.82 -7.75 -15.40
N ASN A 229 -12.51 -7.04 -16.49
CA ASN A 229 -13.50 -6.74 -17.54
C ASN A 229 -13.94 -7.98 -18.30
N ILE A 230 -13.04 -8.93 -18.59
CA ILE A 230 -13.43 -10.22 -19.21
C ILE A 230 -14.46 -10.92 -18.30
N LEU A 231 -14.16 -11.04 -17.01
CA LEU A 231 -15.04 -11.69 -16.04
C LEU A 231 -16.40 -10.95 -15.95
N ARG A 232 -16.38 -9.63 -15.83
CA ARG A 232 -17.59 -8.79 -15.72
C ARG A 232 -18.49 -8.89 -16.94
N ASN A 233 -17.90 -8.86 -18.14
CA ASN A 233 -18.66 -8.92 -19.41
C ASN A 233 -19.34 -10.27 -19.59
N ILE A 234 -18.66 -11.37 -19.25
CA ILE A 234 -19.25 -12.71 -19.39
C ILE A 234 -20.40 -12.90 -18.42
N LEU A 235 -20.26 -12.41 -17.19
CA LEU A 235 -21.25 -12.59 -16.15
C LEU A 235 -22.35 -11.53 -16.15
N GLU A 236 -22.33 -10.57 -17.08
CA GLU A 236 -23.32 -9.49 -17.23
C GLU A 236 -23.60 -8.75 -15.90
N ILE A 237 -22.58 -8.60 -15.05
CA ILE A 237 -22.71 -7.91 -13.77
C ILE A 237 -22.74 -6.40 -14.02
N ASN A 238 -23.95 -5.85 -14.10
CA ASN A 238 -24.17 -4.41 -14.21
C ASN A 238 -24.24 -3.79 -12.82
N GLN A 239 -23.45 -2.75 -12.58
CA GLN A 239 -23.60 -1.86 -11.42
C GLN A 239 -24.71 -0.84 -11.66
N ASN A 240 -25.88 -1.28 -12.14
CA ASN A 240 -26.99 -0.38 -12.28
C ASN A 240 -27.62 -0.13 -10.91
N ASN A 241 -27.98 1.13 -10.67
CA ASN A 241 -28.73 1.57 -9.49
C ASN A 241 -30.09 0.85 -9.45
N SER A 242 -30.11 -0.34 -8.88
CA SER A 242 -31.35 -1.01 -8.50
C SER A 242 -32.10 -0.15 -7.48
N SER A 243 -33.42 -0.24 -7.50
CA SER A 243 -34.24 0.42 -6.48
C SER A 243 -33.76 0.00 -5.09
N ASN A 244 -33.67 0.91 -4.14
CA ASN A 244 -33.28 0.60 -2.75
C ASN A 244 -34.41 -0.13 -1.97
N ILE A 245 -35.46 -0.62 -2.66
CA ILE A 245 -36.61 -1.24 -2.03
C ILE A 245 -36.66 -2.70 -2.46
N SER A 246 -36.62 -3.61 -1.48
CA SER A 246 -36.87 -5.05 -1.63
C SER A 246 -38.10 -5.44 -0.81
N ILE A 247 -39.01 -6.20 -1.42
CA ILE A 247 -40.17 -6.76 -0.73
C ILE A 247 -40.03 -8.28 -0.77
N LYS A 248 -40.03 -8.93 0.40
CA LYS A 248 -39.91 -10.36 0.56
C LYS A 248 -41.07 -10.91 1.39
N ASN A 249 -41.55 -12.09 1.02
CA ASN A 249 -42.47 -12.85 1.88
C ASN A 249 -41.72 -13.46 3.07
N MET A 250 -42.45 -13.80 4.13
CA MET A 250 -41.88 -14.45 5.33
C MET A 250 -41.18 -15.77 4.98
N SER A 251 -41.72 -16.52 4.02
CA SER A 251 -41.12 -17.77 3.50
C SER A 251 -39.81 -17.56 2.72
N GLU A 252 -39.64 -16.41 2.06
CA GLU A 252 -38.46 -16.05 1.24
C GLU A 252 -37.45 -15.24 2.06
N SER A 253 -37.72 -14.99 3.32
CA SER A 253 -36.87 -14.22 4.23
C SER A 253 -36.58 -14.99 5.51
N PHE A 254 -37.28 -14.75 6.60
CA PHE A 254 -36.97 -15.29 7.91
C PHE A 254 -36.99 -16.82 7.95
N LEU A 255 -37.98 -17.46 7.29
CA LEU A 255 -38.09 -18.92 7.30
C LEU A 255 -36.97 -19.62 6.51
N ASP A 256 -36.39 -18.94 5.53
CA ASP A 256 -35.26 -19.46 4.73
C ASP A 256 -33.91 -19.18 5.39
N SER A 257 -33.68 -17.93 5.79
CA SER A 257 -32.36 -17.45 6.25
C SER A 257 -32.22 -17.26 7.75
N GLY A 258 -33.34 -17.22 8.51
CA GLY A 258 -33.37 -16.83 9.90
C GLY A 258 -33.11 -15.36 10.18
N ARG A 259 -33.06 -14.50 9.13
CA ARG A 259 -32.72 -13.07 9.22
C ARG A 259 -33.93 -12.18 8.89
N LEU A 260 -33.94 -10.98 9.50
CA LEU A 260 -34.95 -9.93 9.27
C LEU A 260 -34.33 -8.56 8.97
N ASP A 261 -33.00 -8.46 8.96
CA ASP A 261 -32.27 -7.21 8.72
C ASP A 261 -32.33 -6.79 7.24
N ALA A 262 -32.63 -5.52 6.99
CA ALA A 262 -32.84 -4.98 5.66
C ALA A 262 -31.56 -5.03 4.79
N GLU A 263 -30.39 -4.91 5.43
CA GLU A 263 -29.08 -4.97 4.78
C GLU A 263 -28.86 -6.30 4.06
N TYR A 264 -29.36 -7.41 4.61
CA TYR A 264 -29.23 -8.74 4.01
C TYR A 264 -30.07 -8.91 2.75
N TYR A 265 -31.20 -8.20 2.62
CA TYR A 265 -32.17 -8.36 1.53
C TYR A 265 -32.11 -7.23 0.49
N GLN A 266 -30.97 -6.55 0.37
CA GLN A 266 -30.84 -5.51 -0.67
C GLN A 266 -30.95 -6.09 -2.08
N PRO A 267 -31.64 -5.41 -3.02
CA PRO A 267 -31.88 -5.89 -4.38
C PRO A 267 -30.62 -6.28 -5.13
N LYS A 268 -29.48 -5.60 -4.88
CA LYS A 268 -28.19 -5.91 -5.51
C LYS A 268 -27.72 -7.36 -5.32
N TYR A 269 -28.11 -7.99 -4.20
CA TYR A 269 -27.77 -9.41 -3.95
C TYR A 269 -28.65 -10.35 -4.77
N ASP A 270 -29.96 -10.06 -4.87
CA ASP A 270 -30.87 -10.83 -5.73
C ASP A 270 -30.45 -10.76 -7.20
N GLU A 271 -30.04 -9.58 -7.68
CA GLU A 271 -29.52 -9.38 -9.03
C GLU A 271 -28.26 -10.20 -9.27
N LEU A 272 -27.31 -10.18 -8.32
CA LEU A 272 -26.11 -11.00 -8.38
C LEU A 272 -26.44 -12.50 -8.54
N PHE A 273 -27.27 -13.04 -7.64
CA PHE A 273 -27.62 -14.47 -7.69
C PHE A 273 -28.43 -14.83 -8.93
N THR A 274 -29.27 -13.92 -9.42
CA THR A 274 -30.00 -14.11 -10.68
C THR A 274 -29.05 -14.17 -11.87
N SER A 275 -28.01 -13.33 -11.89
CA SER A 275 -26.96 -13.40 -12.91
C SER A 275 -26.16 -14.71 -12.79
N LEU A 276 -25.73 -15.08 -11.60
CA LEU A 276 -24.96 -16.31 -11.36
C LEU A 276 -25.72 -17.58 -11.78
N LYS A 277 -27.06 -17.64 -11.59
CA LYS A 277 -27.91 -18.77 -12.01
C LYS A 277 -27.89 -19.04 -13.52
N LYS A 278 -27.48 -18.09 -14.34
CA LYS A 278 -27.33 -18.26 -15.80
C LYS A 278 -26.07 -19.04 -16.18
N HIS A 279 -25.16 -19.24 -15.21
CA HIS A 279 -23.86 -19.87 -15.43
C HIS A 279 -23.69 -21.14 -14.58
N THR A 280 -22.75 -21.99 -14.96
CA THR A 280 -22.34 -23.09 -14.10
C THR A 280 -21.68 -22.52 -12.86
N THR A 281 -22.11 -22.94 -11.67
CA THR A 281 -21.58 -22.49 -10.38
C THR A 281 -21.27 -23.67 -9.48
N GLN A 282 -20.31 -23.45 -8.57
CA GLN A 282 -19.99 -24.40 -7.49
C GLN A 282 -19.77 -23.63 -6.20
N LEU A 283 -19.89 -24.31 -5.05
CA LEU A 283 -19.57 -23.73 -3.75
C LEU A 283 -18.05 -23.64 -3.55
N LEU A 284 -17.62 -22.64 -2.83
CA LEU A 284 -16.19 -22.43 -2.57
C LEU A 284 -15.62 -23.58 -1.72
N GLY A 285 -16.24 -23.91 -0.58
CA GLY A 285 -15.74 -24.87 0.38
C GLY A 285 -16.68 -26.05 0.66
N GLY A 286 -16.44 -26.74 1.77
CA GLY A 286 -17.20 -27.91 2.14
C GLY A 286 -16.81 -29.17 1.36
N LYS A 287 -17.60 -30.26 1.51
CA LYS A 287 -17.31 -31.57 0.93
C LYS A 287 -17.24 -31.49 -0.61
N ASP A 288 -18.24 -30.87 -1.22
CA ASP A 288 -18.39 -30.78 -2.67
C ASP A 288 -17.90 -29.44 -3.25
N GLY A 289 -17.28 -28.59 -2.41
CA GLY A 289 -16.72 -27.31 -2.84
C GLY A 289 -15.36 -27.47 -3.56
N ILE A 290 -14.92 -26.39 -4.19
CA ILE A 290 -13.77 -26.35 -5.10
C ILE A 290 -12.41 -26.20 -4.39
N VAL A 291 -12.40 -25.78 -3.11
CA VAL A 291 -11.16 -25.61 -2.34
C VAL A 291 -11.19 -26.41 -1.04
N ILE A 292 -9.98 -26.70 -0.53
CA ILE A 292 -9.75 -27.09 0.86
C ILE A 292 -9.46 -25.80 1.63
N ILE A 293 -10.20 -25.56 2.73
CA ILE A 293 -10.03 -24.41 3.59
C ILE A 293 -9.27 -24.85 4.84
N LYS A 294 -8.14 -24.18 5.12
CA LYS A 294 -7.40 -24.36 6.38
C LYS A 294 -7.30 -23.05 7.12
N LYS A 295 -7.37 -23.12 8.44
CA LYS A 295 -7.18 -21.98 9.33
C LYS A 295 -5.76 -22.02 9.90
N SER A 296 -5.12 -20.85 10.03
CA SER A 296 -3.86 -20.70 10.73
C SER A 296 -4.09 -20.46 12.24
N ILE A 297 -3.09 -19.94 12.94
CA ILE A 297 -3.13 -19.76 14.41
C ILE A 297 -3.52 -18.35 14.81
N GLU A 298 -4.01 -18.20 16.03
CA GLU A 298 -4.27 -16.92 16.70
C GLU A 298 -3.39 -16.80 17.95
N PRO A 299 -2.10 -16.44 17.79
CA PRO A 299 -1.26 -16.14 18.94
C PRO A 299 -1.74 -14.81 19.55
N GLY A 300 -1.87 -14.74 20.85
CA GLY A 300 -2.11 -13.47 21.53
C GLY A 300 -0.94 -12.47 21.27
N SER A 301 -1.21 -11.17 21.41
CA SER A 301 -0.19 -10.11 21.25
C SER A 301 1.03 -10.29 22.15
N ASP A 302 0.86 -10.95 23.29
CA ASP A 302 1.93 -11.27 24.23
C ASP A 302 2.99 -12.23 23.65
N SER A 303 2.65 -12.92 22.54
CA SER A 303 3.56 -13.81 21.81
C SER A 303 4.41 -13.09 20.75
N TYR A 304 4.23 -11.79 20.57
CA TYR A 304 4.95 -11.03 19.55
C TYR A 304 6.39 -10.75 20.00
N CYS A 305 7.34 -10.86 19.08
CA CYS A 305 8.76 -10.63 19.34
C CYS A 305 9.43 -9.94 18.15
N ASP A 306 10.65 -9.42 18.38
CA ASP A 306 11.44 -8.73 17.37
C ASP A 306 12.19 -9.70 16.45
N GLU A 307 12.50 -10.92 16.96
CA GLU A 307 13.21 -11.96 16.21
C GLU A 307 12.39 -13.25 16.14
N GLY A 308 12.35 -13.88 14.96
CA GLY A 308 11.61 -15.14 14.78
C GLY A 308 11.01 -15.29 13.39
N ILE A 309 9.86 -15.99 13.32
CA ILE A 309 9.12 -16.24 12.09
C ILE A 309 8.22 -15.03 11.78
N PRO A 310 8.28 -14.44 10.57
CA PRO A 310 7.41 -13.32 10.22
C PRO A 310 5.93 -13.68 10.34
N PHE A 311 5.14 -12.79 10.96
CA PHE A 311 3.72 -12.99 11.20
C PHE A 311 2.86 -12.07 10.34
N VAL A 312 2.18 -12.65 9.36
CA VAL A 312 1.35 -11.94 8.38
C VAL A 312 -0.07 -11.78 8.93
N ARG A 313 -0.50 -10.55 9.09
CA ARG A 313 -1.88 -10.18 9.48
C ARG A 313 -2.67 -9.69 8.26
N VAL A 314 -3.98 -9.53 8.40
CA VAL A 314 -4.84 -8.99 7.33
C VAL A 314 -4.34 -7.65 6.82
N SER A 315 -3.84 -6.78 7.70
CA SER A 315 -3.27 -5.47 7.33
C SER A 315 -2.03 -5.56 6.42
N ASN A 316 -1.37 -6.71 6.36
CA ASN A 316 -0.23 -6.94 5.49
C ASN A 316 -0.63 -7.43 4.09
N VAL A 317 -1.88 -7.89 3.91
CA VAL A 317 -2.32 -8.55 2.67
C VAL A 317 -3.15 -7.59 1.82
N THR A 318 -2.79 -7.51 0.56
CA THR A 318 -3.59 -6.87 -0.49
C THR A 318 -3.83 -7.86 -1.62
N LYS A 319 -4.73 -7.55 -2.54
CA LYS A 319 -4.92 -8.38 -3.75
C LYS A 319 -3.67 -8.48 -4.64
N TYR A 320 -2.65 -7.67 -4.37
CA TYR A 320 -1.43 -7.58 -5.16
C TYR A 320 -0.19 -8.15 -4.48
N GLY A 321 -0.25 -8.44 -3.18
CA GLY A 321 0.92 -8.95 -2.46
C GLY A 321 0.79 -8.88 -0.95
N ILE A 322 1.87 -9.27 -0.30
CA ILE A 322 2.05 -9.19 1.15
C ILE A 322 3.13 -8.18 1.43
N SER A 323 2.82 -7.15 2.21
CA SER A 323 3.83 -6.22 2.73
C SER A 323 4.69 -6.91 3.79
N GLU A 324 5.93 -6.46 3.97
CA GLU A 324 6.84 -7.02 4.97
C GLU A 324 6.23 -6.89 6.38
N PRO A 325 6.05 -8.02 7.10
CA PRO A 325 5.48 -7.99 8.44
C PRO A 325 6.47 -7.38 9.44
N SER A 326 6.01 -6.39 10.19
CA SER A 326 6.79 -5.80 11.30
C SER A 326 6.80 -6.65 12.57
N ILE A 327 5.94 -7.66 12.64
CA ILE A 327 5.76 -8.55 13.80
C ILE A 327 6.28 -9.92 13.45
N LYS A 328 6.95 -10.56 14.42
CA LYS A 328 7.42 -11.93 14.33
C LYS A 328 6.93 -12.76 15.50
N LEU A 329 6.95 -14.07 15.34
CA LEU A 329 6.60 -15.05 16.37
C LEU A 329 7.82 -15.89 16.73
N PRO A 330 7.98 -16.30 18.00
CA PRO A 330 9.05 -17.19 18.41
C PRO A 330 9.02 -18.49 17.58
N ARG A 331 10.21 -19.01 17.24
CA ARG A 331 10.30 -20.25 16.42
C ARG A 331 9.64 -21.47 17.06
N ASN A 332 9.52 -21.47 18.38
CA ASN A 332 8.88 -22.51 19.16
C ASN A 332 7.40 -22.26 19.47
N ILE A 333 6.76 -21.29 18.80
CA ILE A 333 5.34 -20.96 19.01
C ILE A 333 4.42 -22.16 18.76
N VAL A 334 4.81 -23.02 17.82
CA VAL A 334 4.17 -24.30 17.50
C VAL A 334 5.24 -25.37 17.28
N ALA A 335 4.90 -26.64 17.51
CA ALA A 335 5.83 -27.75 17.35
C ALA A 335 6.30 -27.95 15.90
N GLU A 336 5.43 -27.68 14.92
CA GLU A 336 5.70 -27.89 13.48
C GLU A 336 5.27 -26.66 12.68
N PRO A 337 6.04 -25.58 12.71
CA PRO A 337 5.69 -24.33 12.01
C PRO A 337 5.56 -24.49 10.50
N ASP A 338 6.33 -25.41 9.91
CA ASP A 338 6.32 -25.68 8.48
C ASP A 338 4.94 -26.11 7.94
N LYS A 339 4.09 -26.71 8.79
CA LYS A 339 2.72 -27.08 8.42
C LYS A 339 1.79 -25.87 8.25
N LEU A 340 2.19 -24.73 8.80
CA LEU A 340 1.44 -23.48 8.75
C LEU A 340 1.93 -22.58 7.60
N TYR A 341 3.09 -22.86 7.00
CA TYR A 341 3.64 -22.04 5.93
C TYR A 341 2.80 -22.19 4.66
N PRO A 342 2.31 -21.08 4.09
CA PRO A 342 1.57 -21.11 2.84
C PRO A 342 2.50 -21.53 1.69
N LYS A 343 2.05 -22.51 0.92
CA LYS A 343 2.76 -23.02 -0.25
C LYS A 343 2.36 -22.26 -1.51
N ARG A 344 3.18 -22.33 -2.56
CA ARG A 344 2.83 -21.80 -3.88
C ARG A 344 1.42 -22.24 -4.29
N ASN A 345 0.66 -21.33 -4.89
CA ASN A 345 -0.74 -21.48 -5.28
C ASN A 345 -1.75 -21.60 -4.12
N THR A 346 -1.32 -21.52 -2.85
CA THR A 346 -2.26 -21.27 -1.74
C THR A 346 -2.82 -19.87 -1.89
N ILE A 347 -4.13 -19.71 -1.78
CA ILE A 347 -4.78 -18.39 -1.77
C ILE A 347 -5.02 -18.01 -0.32
N LEU A 348 -4.40 -16.92 0.14
CA LEU A 348 -4.72 -16.31 1.42
C LEU A 348 -6.01 -15.52 1.25
N PHE A 349 -6.98 -15.74 2.14
CA PHE A 349 -8.30 -15.12 2.05
C PHE A 349 -8.71 -14.55 3.40
N SER A 350 -9.00 -13.25 3.45
CA SER A 350 -9.33 -12.57 4.70
C SER A 350 -10.79 -12.79 5.10
N LYS A 351 -10.99 -13.21 6.37
CA LYS A 351 -12.31 -13.44 6.96
C LYS A 351 -12.69 -12.45 8.06
N ASP A 352 -11.74 -11.69 8.60
CA ASP A 352 -11.95 -10.72 9.67
C ASP A 352 -11.33 -9.37 9.31
N GLY A 353 -11.93 -8.26 9.76
CA GLY A 353 -11.48 -6.90 9.48
C GLY A 353 -11.85 -6.48 8.05
N SER A 354 -10.87 -6.36 7.16
CA SER A 354 -11.13 -6.17 5.73
C SER A 354 -11.40 -7.54 5.10
N VAL A 355 -12.67 -7.96 5.07
CA VAL A 355 -13.09 -9.28 4.57
C VAL A 355 -13.01 -9.39 3.05
N GLY A 356 -12.76 -10.59 2.53
CA GLY A 356 -12.84 -10.90 1.11
C GLY A 356 -11.60 -10.53 0.30
N ILE A 357 -10.48 -10.12 0.92
CA ILE A 357 -9.21 -9.92 0.20
C ILE A 357 -8.58 -11.28 -0.08
N ALA A 358 -8.26 -11.54 -1.35
CA ALA A 358 -7.60 -12.76 -1.80
C ALA A 358 -6.23 -12.48 -2.42
N TYR A 359 -5.21 -13.21 -2.01
CA TYR A 359 -3.88 -13.16 -2.63
C TYR A 359 -3.33 -14.59 -2.82
N LYS A 360 -2.95 -14.93 -4.04
CA LYS A 360 -2.34 -16.22 -4.37
C LYS A 360 -0.83 -16.17 -4.13
N MET A 361 -0.32 -17.10 -3.35
CA MET A 361 1.12 -17.24 -3.11
C MET A 361 1.86 -17.62 -4.40
N GLU A 362 2.83 -16.79 -4.79
CA GLU A 362 3.65 -16.99 -6.00
C GLU A 362 4.78 -18.02 -5.78
N LYS A 363 5.19 -18.19 -4.53
CA LYS A 363 6.26 -19.11 -4.09
C LYS A 363 5.97 -19.64 -2.69
N ASP A 364 6.64 -20.71 -2.31
CA ASP A 364 6.68 -21.17 -0.92
C ASP A 364 7.31 -20.08 -0.05
N THR A 365 6.74 -19.80 1.10
CA THR A 365 7.21 -18.71 1.96
C THR A 365 7.14 -19.14 3.42
N GLU A 366 8.24 -18.93 4.15
CA GLU A 366 8.35 -19.23 5.58
C GLU A 366 7.77 -18.10 6.42
N VAL A 367 6.44 -17.99 6.42
CA VAL A 367 5.70 -17.05 7.24
C VAL A 367 4.53 -17.77 7.91
N ILE A 368 4.11 -17.30 9.07
CA ILE A 368 2.86 -17.73 9.72
C ILE A 368 1.83 -16.63 9.51
N THR A 369 0.61 -17.00 9.16
CA THR A 369 -0.49 -16.05 9.00
C THR A 369 -1.38 -16.05 10.24
N SER A 370 -2.07 -14.93 10.51
CA SER A 370 -3.11 -14.91 11.54
C SER A 370 -4.29 -15.78 11.15
N GLY A 371 -5.03 -16.28 12.10
CA GLY A 371 -6.26 -17.04 11.87
C GLY A 371 -7.40 -16.24 11.24
N ALA A 372 -7.22 -14.92 11.09
CA ALA A 372 -8.07 -14.05 10.28
C ALA A 372 -7.85 -14.22 8.78
N LEU A 373 -6.78 -14.93 8.38
CA LEU A 373 -6.45 -15.30 7.00
C LEU A 373 -6.64 -16.82 6.83
N LEU A 374 -7.60 -17.21 6.00
CA LEU A 374 -7.79 -18.59 5.59
C LEU A 374 -6.82 -18.96 4.47
N HIS A 375 -6.33 -20.19 4.48
CA HIS A 375 -5.56 -20.78 3.39
C HIS A 375 -6.49 -21.63 2.53
N LEU A 376 -6.72 -21.20 1.29
CA LEU A 376 -7.54 -21.91 0.33
C LEU A 376 -6.62 -22.62 -0.67
N THR A 377 -6.81 -23.93 -0.80
CA THR A 377 -6.09 -24.75 -1.80
C THR A 377 -7.09 -25.33 -2.78
N VAL A 378 -6.95 -25.04 -4.06
CA VAL A 378 -7.83 -25.59 -5.11
C VAL A 378 -7.69 -27.10 -5.17
N LYS A 379 -8.81 -27.85 -5.12
CA LYS A 379 -8.83 -29.31 -5.13
C LYS A 379 -8.40 -29.89 -6.49
N ASN A 380 -8.90 -29.31 -7.57
CA ASN A 380 -8.57 -29.70 -8.94
C ASN A 380 -8.09 -28.51 -9.80
N PRO A 381 -6.77 -28.23 -9.86
CA PRO A 381 -6.23 -27.13 -10.66
C PRO A 381 -6.38 -27.32 -12.19
N LEU A 382 -6.80 -28.49 -12.66
CA LEU A 382 -7.09 -28.73 -14.07
C LEU A 382 -8.49 -28.19 -14.48
N GLU A 383 -9.40 -28.09 -13.53
CA GLU A 383 -10.75 -27.56 -13.72
C GLU A 383 -10.86 -26.08 -13.34
N ILE A 384 -10.16 -25.68 -12.25
CA ILE A 384 -10.20 -24.32 -11.72
C ILE A 384 -8.79 -23.81 -11.49
N LEU A 385 -8.39 -22.82 -12.26
CA LEU A 385 -7.07 -22.21 -12.13
C LEU A 385 -7.00 -21.33 -10.88
N PRO A 386 -5.96 -21.44 -10.03
CA PRO A 386 -5.81 -20.60 -8.84
C PRO A 386 -5.81 -19.10 -9.14
N ASP A 387 -5.20 -18.67 -10.26
CA ASP A 387 -5.20 -17.25 -10.69
C ASP A 387 -6.60 -16.75 -11.03
N TYR A 388 -7.39 -17.58 -11.74
CA TYR A 388 -8.79 -17.30 -12.04
C TYR A 388 -9.61 -17.17 -10.75
N LEU A 389 -9.51 -18.16 -9.85
CA LEU A 389 -10.24 -18.15 -8.58
C LEU A 389 -9.85 -16.93 -7.73
N THR A 390 -8.57 -16.57 -7.67
CA THR A 390 -8.10 -15.39 -6.94
C THR A 390 -8.74 -14.11 -7.48
N LEU A 391 -8.86 -13.96 -8.81
CA LEU A 391 -9.55 -12.83 -9.41
C LEU A 391 -11.04 -12.82 -9.04
N VAL A 392 -11.72 -13.97 -9.13
CA VAL A 392 -13.15 -14.09 -8.76
C VAL A 392 -13.37 -13.72 -7.31
N LEU A 393 -12.51 -14.18 -6.38
CA LEU A 393 -12.59 -13.87 -4.96
C LEU A 393 -12.44 -12.36 -4.68
N ASN A 394 -11.62 -11.65 -5.45
CA ASN A 394 -11.47 -10.18 -5.34
C ASN A 394 -12.53 -9.39 -6.14
N SER A 395 -13.37 -10.05 -6.92
CA SER A 395 -14.36 -9.40 -7.78
C SER A 395 -15.64 -9.02 -7.01
N PRO A 396 -16.47 -8.13 -7.58
CA PRO A 396 -17.77 -7.80 -6.98
C PRO A 396 -18.66 -9.03 -6.69
N ILE A 397 -18.46 -10.15 -7.41
CA ILE A 397 -19.20 -11.39 -7.18
C ILE A 397 -19.08 -11.89 -5.75
N VAL A 398 -17.86 -11.95 -5.24
CA VAL A 398 -17.60 -12.45 -3.90
C VAL A 398 -17.66 -11.32 -2.88
N GLN A 399 -17.28 -10.10 -3.25
CA GLN A 399 -17.38 -8.94 -2.36
C GLN A 399 -18.83 -8.64 -1.94
N LEU A 400 -19.80 -8.76 -2.85
CA LEU A 400 -21.22 -8.60 -2.52
C LEU A 400 -21.74 -9.75 -1.63
N GLN A 401 -21.28 -10.98 -1.81
CA GLN A 401 -21.60 -12.08 -0.91
C GLN A 401 -20.99 -11.86 0.48
N ALA A 402 -19.73 -11.39 0.54
CA ALA A 402 -19.06 -11.01 1.79
C ALA A 402 -19.82 -9.89 2.52
N GLU A 403 -20.23 -8.85 1.80
CA GLU A 403 -21.01 -7.74 2.36
C GLU A 403 -22.35 -8.20 2.93
N ARG A 404 -23.06 -9.09 2.22
CA ARG A 404 -24.32 -9.65 2.68
C ARG A 404 -24.19 -10.53 3.92
N ASP A 405 -23.15 -11.39 3.97
CA ASP A 405 -23.05 -12.48 4.92
C ASP A 405 -22.16 -12.15 6.14
N SER A 406 -21.27 -11.15 6.02
CA SER A 406 -20.43 -10.74 7.15
C SER A 406 -21.23 -9.97 8.21
N ASN A 407 -20.79 -10.08 9.45
CA ASN A 407 -21.41 -9.44 10.61
C ASN A 407 -20.39 -8.56 11.34
N GLY A 408 -20.86 -7.53 12.05
CA GLY A 408 -20.04 -6.63 12.87
C GLY A 408 -20.07 -5.18 12.40
N ALA A 409 -20.38 -4.27 13.32
CA ALA A 409 -20.53 -2.84 13.01
C ALA A 409 -19.19 -2.09 12.88
N ILE A 410 -18.14 -2.55 13.57
CA ILE A 410 -16.80 -1.91 13.59
C ILE A 410 -15.77 -2.81 12.92
N ILE A 411 -15.76 -4.09 13.26
CA ILE A 411 -14.89 -5.11 12.67
C ILE A 411 -15.80 -6.15 12.04
N GLN A 412 -15.71 -6.30 10.72
CA GLN A 412 -16.47 -7.32 10.02
C GLN A 412 -15.88 -8.70 10.30
N HIS A 413 -16.77 -9.68 10.52
CA HIS A 413 -16.45 -11.08 10.71
C HIS A 413 -17.24 -11.93 9.73
N TRP A 414 -16.57 -12.70 8.91
CA TRP A 414 -17.19 -13.63 7.99
C TRP A 414 -16.93 -15.06 8.48
N LYS A 415 -18.00 -15.76 8.82
CA LYS A 415 -17.87 -17.12 9.39
C LYS A 415 -17.34 -18.09 8.34
N PRO A 416 -16.42 -19.01 8.68
CA PRO A 416 -15.94 -20.02 7.74
C PRO A 416 -17.05 -20.84 7.09
N SER A 417 -18.14 -21.17 7.83
CA SER A 417 -19.32 -21.85 7.29
C SER A 417 -20.02 -21.08 6.17
N ASP A 418 -20.05 -19.75 6.29
CA ASP A 418 -20.68 -18.89 5.27
C ASP A 418 -19.74 -18.74 4.06
N ILE A 419 -18.42 -18.67 4.31
CA ILE A 419 -17.38 -18.68 3.28
C ILE A 419 -17.40 -19.98 2.46
N GLU A 420 -17.65 -21.14 3.11
CA GLU A 420 -17.82 -22.41 2.39
C GLU A 420 -18.96 -22.37 1.37
N ASN A 421 -20.04 -21.63 1.69
CA ASN A 421 -21.23 -21.50 0.86
C ASN A 421 -21.15 -20.40 -0.20
N VAL A 422 -20.01 -19.72 -0.34
CA VAL A 422 -19.81 -18.72 -1.41
C VAL A 422 -19.96 -19.36 -2.78
N VAL A 423 -20.84 -18.78 -3.60
CA VAL A 423 -21.12 -19.26 -4.94
C VAL A 423 -20.10 -18.70 -5.92
N ILE A 424 -19.36 -19.59 -6.58
CA ILE A 424 -18.31 -19.28 -7.53
C ILE A 424 -18.74 -19.68 -8.93
N PRO A 425 -18.74 -18.77 -9.91
CA PRO A 425 -18.98 -19.13 -11.31
C PRO A 425 -17.80 -19.94 -11.85
N ILE A 426 -18.09 -20.99 -12.62
CA ILE A 426 -17.11 -21.85 -13.26
C ILE A 426 -17.18 -21.63 -14.78
N LEU A 427 -16.27 -20.81 -15.27
CA LEU A 427 -16.12 -20.57 -16.70
C LEU A 427 -15.38 -21.73 -17.39
N ASP A 428 -15.51 -21.82 -18.70
CA ASP A 428 -14.72 -22.79 -19.46
C ASP A 428 -13.20 -22.57 -19.27
N ILE A 429 -12.42 -23.62 -19.38
CA ILE A 429 -10.97 -23.59 -19.07
C ILE A 429 -10.19 -22.66 -20.03
N LYS A 430 -10.66 -22.43 -21.24
CA LYS A 430 -10.01 -21.51 -22.19
C LYS A 430 -10.16 -20.08 -21.70
N THR A 431 -11.35 -19.68 -21.29
CA THR A 431 -11.64 -18.37 -20.71
C THR A 431 -10.89 -18.17 -19.38
N GLN A 432 -10.84 -19.20 -18.52
CA GLN A 432 -10.04 -19.13 -17.29
C GLN A 432 -8.55 -18.90 -17.58
N ARG A 433 -7.97 -19.56 -18.61
CA ARG A 433 -6.58 -19.36 -19.04
C ARG A 433 -6.34 -17.94 -19.57
N GLU A 434 -7.27 -17.38 -20.31
CA GLU A 434 -7.16 -16.00 -20.78
C GLU A 434 -7.12 -15.01 -19.60
N ILE A 435 -8.03 -15.15 -18.65
CA ILE A 435 -8.05 -14.35 -17.41
C ILE A 435 -6.76 -14.56 -16.61
N ALA A 436 -6.37 -15.81 -16.37
CA ALA A 436 -5.16 -16.14 -15.62
C ALA A 436 -3.90 -15.56 -16.26
N SER A 437 -3.77 -15.58 -17.58
CA SER A 437 -2.66 -14.93 -18.30
C SER A 437 -2.59 -13.45 -18.00
N LYS A 438 -3.71 -12.72 -18.03
CA LYS A 438 -3.74 -11.28 -17.73
C LYS A 438 -3.38 -10.99 -16.28
N VAL A 439 -3.82 -11.82 -15.34
CA VAL A 439 -3.45 -11.72 -13.93
C VAL A 439 -1.95 -11.95 -13.76
N GLN A 440 -1.39 -12.99 -14.36
CA GLN A 440 0.04 -13.33 -14.32
C GLN A 440 0.89 -12.24 -14.97
N ASP A 441 0.48 -11.69 -16.12
CA ASP A 441 1.13 -10.54 -16.78
C ASP A 441 1.18 -9.35 -15.84
N SER A 442 0.05 -9.04 -15.15
CA SER A 442 -0.03 -7.96 -14.18
C SER A 442 0.99 -8.14 -13.05
N PHE A 443 1.05 -9.33 -12.46
CA PHE A 443 2.01 -9.62 -11.37
C PHE A 443 3.47 -9.58 -11.86
N ALA A 444 3.76 -10.07 -13.06
CA ALA A 444 5.10 -10.00 -13.63
C ALA A 444 5.55 -8.57 -13.88
N LEU A 445 4.67 -7.73 -14.44
CA LEU A 445 4.93 -6.30 -14.67
C LEU A 445 5.12 -5.54 -13.36
N ARG A 446 4.33 -5.84 -12.33
CA ARG A 446 4.47 -5.24 -11.00
C ARG A 446 5.81 -5.57 -10.36
N ARG A 447 6.21 -6.84 -10.37
CA ARG A 447 7.56 -7.25 -9.89
C ARG A 447 8.68 -6.53 -10.63
N LYS A 448 8.55 -6.36 -11.94
CA LYS A 448 9.53 -5.61 -12.73
C LYS A 448 9.58 -4.14 -12.33
N SER A 449 8.43 -3.52 -12.06
CA SER A 449 8.34 -2.14 -11.56
C SER A 449 9.02 -1.99 -10.20
N GLU A 450 8.70 -2.86 -9.26
CA GLU A 450 9.29 -2.89 -7.92
C GLU A 450 10.82 -3.09 -7.98
N GLN A 451 11.28 -4.00 -8.83
CA GLN A 451 12.71 -4.26 -9.04
C GLN A 451 13.45 -3.03 -9.58
N LEU A 452 12.89 -2.34 -10.59
CA LEU A 452 13.49 -1.12 -11.14
C LEU A 452 13.55 0.01 -10.10
N SER A 453 12.50 0.19 -9.32
CA SER A 453 12.45 1.18 -8.24
C SER A 453 13.46 0.88 -7.15
N GLU A 454 13.59 -0.40 -6.77
CA GLU A 454 14.56 -0.84 -5.77
C GLU A 454 16.01 -0.69 -6.28
N TYR A 455 16.29 -1.01 -7.53
CA TYR A 455 17.60 -0.79 -8.13
C TYR A 455 17.96 0.70 -8.20
N ALA A 456 17.01 1.57 -8.54
CA ALA A 456 17.23 3.01 -8.53
C ALA A 456 17.58 3.52 -7.12
N LYS A 457 16.89 3.03 -6.09
CA LYS A 457 17.16 3.37 -4.69
C LYS A 457 18.53 2.85 -4.24
N GLN A 458 18.86 1.60 -4.54
CA GLN A 458 20.16 1.00 -4.21
C GLN A 458 21.31 1.71 -4.93
N ALA A 459 21.11 2.15 -6.17
CA ALA A 459 22.11 2.93 -6.91
C ALA A 459 22.40 4.27 -6.22
N VAL A 460 21.37 4.96 -5.71
CA VAL A 460 21.56 6.19 -4.93
C VAL A 460 22.36 5.90 -3.65
N GLU A 461 22.04 4.85 -2.95
CA GLU A 461 22.75 4.45 -1.73
C GLU A 461 24.22 4.12 -2.02
N MET A 462 24.47 3.31 -3.04
CA MET A 462 25.84 2.99 -3.48
C MET A 462 26.62 4.24 -3.95
N ALA A 463 25.96 5.16 -4.66
CA ALA A 463 26.60 6.41 -5.09
C ALA A 463 27.02 7.27 -3.88
N ILE A 464 26.24 7.26 -2.81
CA ILE A 464 26.58 7.95 -1.54
C ILE A 464 27.77 7.29 -0.86
N GLU A 465 27.81 5.96 -0.82
CA GLU A 465 28.82 5.20 -0.07
C GLU A 465 30.13 4.97 -0.83
N GLN A 466 30.05 4.77 -2.16
CA GLN A 466 31.16 4.28 -2.98
C GLN A 466 31.42 5.16 -4.21
N GLY A 467 30.58 6.17 -4.44
CA GLY A 467 30.66 7.07 -5.61
C GLY A 467 29.80 6.64 -6.79
N GLU A 468 29.52 7.60 -7.69
CA GLU A 468 28.65 7.40 -8.85
C GLU A 468 29.17 6.36 -9.85
N ASP A 469 30.50 6.27 -10.05
CA ASP A 469 31.09 5.31 -10.97
C ASP A 469 30.81 3.86 -10.56
N ALA A 470 30.90 3.55 -9.24
CA ALA A 470 30.58 2.26 -8.70
C ALA A 470 29.08 1.94 -8.89
N ALA A 471 28.22 2.89 -8.60
CA ALA A 471 26.78 2.75 -8.80
C ALA A 471 26.39 2.51 -10.27
N LEU A 472 27.02 3.23 -11.21
CA LEU A 472 26.79 3.07 -12.64
C LEU A 472 27.29 1.70 -13.15
N ALA A 473 28.45 1.25 -12.71
CA ALA A 473 28.96 -0.08 -13.03
C ALA A 473 28.01 -1.18 -12.53
N TRP A 474 27.54 -1.06 -11.29
CA TRP A 474 26.60 -1.99 -10.70
C TRP A 474 25.24 -2.02 -11.44
N LEU A 475 24.73 -0.86 -11.89
CA LEU A 475 23.49 -0.80 -12.66
C LEU A 475 23.64 -1.49 -14.03
N LYS A 476 24.77 -1.31 -14.72
CA LYS A 476 25.04 -1.98 -16.01
C LYS A 476 25.02 -3.49 -15.90
N GLU A 477 25.63 -4.05 -14.86
CA GLU A 477 25.63 -5.50 -14.62
C GLU A 477 24.21 -6.07 -14.43
N ARG A 478 23.28 -5.28 -13.88
CA ARG A 478 21.91 -5.72 -13.55
C ARG A 478 20.88 -5.39 -14.62
N SER A 479 21.12 -4.40 -15.44
CA SER A 479 20.26 -4.10 -16.61
C SER A 479 20.49 -5.05 -17.79
N GLY A 480 21.60 -5.79 -17.81
CA GLY A 480 21.94 -6.72 -18.89
C GLY A 480 22.39 -6.01 -20.17
N GLU A 481 22.81 -4.75 -20.07
CA GLU A 481 23.41 -3.94 -21.14
C GLU A 481 24.90 -3.71 -20.88
#